data_cbd1884bf5d9b62f41a5ee013eb414aa
#
_entry.id   cbd1884bf5d9b62f41a5ee013eb414aa
#
_cell.length_a   1.000
_cell.length_b   1.000
_cell.length_c   1.000
_cell.angle_alpha   90.00
_cell.angle_beta   90.00
_cell.angle_gamma   90.00
#
_symmetry.space_group_name_H-M   'P 1'
#
loop_
_entity.id
_entity.type
_entity.pdbx_description
1 polymer ?
#
loop_
_entity_poly.entity_id
_entity_poly.type
_entity_poly.pdbx_seq_one_letter_code
_entity_poly.pdbx_strand_id
1 'polypeptide(L)'
;MPLIPDFGIIILCGGESRRMGFPKALLPFGSQTMLEFLVHKSLAIASEIVVVSSPGQKLPSLPPTVRLIEDQVAYQGPLTGMKTGLSLITKSIKTAFITATDSPLIMPELIEFLYSRMNANDIVMPFDGKYHYPLTSIYRVQPVLNQINTLLSENRHRPFFLLESLQSNIISTTDLRAVDPNLCSFRNINTPMDYREILRIANLPVPFNFQAPKINMEFYGVPRLRTGVHSFVVEAETVDELIRELSRLFPQLIHHVICNHSLHPAYRLMRGTTEFLTDPSTKLNLDDHILLLSVDVGG
;
A
#
# COMPACT_ATOMS: atom_id res chain seq x y z
N MET A 1 13.83 6.91 19.01
CA MET A 1 13.31 8.28 18.75
C MET A 1 12.57 8.78 19.98
N PRO A 2 12.59 10.08 20.32
CA PRO A 2 11.72 10.61 21.36
C PRO A 2 10.26 10.64 20.86
N LEU A 3 9.31 10.42 21.78
CA LEU A 3 7.89 10.61 21.49
C LEU A 3 7.63 12.07 21.09
N ILE A 4 6.79 12.27 20.05
CA ILE A 4 6.35 13.61 19.67
C ILE A 4 5.30 14.07 20.72
N PRO A 5 5.50 15.22 21.38
CA PRO A 5 4.57 15.71 22.40
C PRO A 5 3.20 16.05 21.79
N ASP A 6 2.11 15.80 22.55
CA ASP A 6 0.72 16.13 22.18
C ASP A 6 0.32 15.60 20.78
N PHE A 7 0.89 14.46 20.39
CA PHE A 7 0.74 13.83 19.08
C PHE A 7 0.12 12.45 19.19
N GLY A 8 -0.86 12.19 18.34
CA GLY A 8 -1.53 10.90 18.24
C GLY A 8 -1.36 10.25 16.86
N ILE A 9 -1.61 8.95 16.82
CA ILE A 9 -1.72 8.20 15.56
C ILE A 9 -3.06 7.51 15.51
N ILE A 10 -3.76 7.67 14.38
CA ILE A 10 -5.02 7.00 14.08
C ILE A 10 -4.78 5.99 12.97
N ILE A 11 -5.07 4.72 13.25
CA ILE A 11 -4.93 3.63 12.28
C ILE A 11 -6.33 3.19 11.84
N LEU A 12 -6.67 3.44 10.58
CA LEU A 12 -7.90 2.97 9.99
C LEU A 12 -7.74 1.51 9.56
N CYS A 13 -8.43 0.63 10.25
CA CYS A 13 -8.35 -0.81 10.05
C CYS A 13 -9.52 -1.38 9.23
N GLY A 14 -10.53 -0.56 8.92
CA GLY A 14 -11.71 -0.93 8.15
C GLY A 14 -11.39 -1.16 6.67
N GLY A 15 -12.09 -2.13 6.05
CA GLY A 15 -11.99 -2.41 4.63
C GLY A 15 -12.33 -3.87 4.33
N GLU A 16 -13.08 -4.12 3.24
CA GLU A 16 -13.58 -5.47 2.93
C GLU A 16 -12.48 -6.47 2.51
N SER A 17 -11.27 -6.00 2.20
CA SER A 17 -10.13 -6.84 1.75
C SER A 17 -10.46 -7.84 0.63
N ARG A 18 -11.50 -7.57 -0.18
CA ARG A 18 -12.05 -8.51 -1.19
C ARG A 18 -10.98 -9.05 -2.13
N ARG A 19 -10.11 -8.18 -2.66
CA ARG A 19 -9.04 -8.56 -3.60
C ARG A 19 -7.89 -9.33 -2.94
N MET A 20 -7.72 -9.14 -1.63
CA MET A 20 -6.71 -9.85 -0.84
C MET A 20 -7.18 -11.26 -0.45
N GLY A 21 -8.49 -11.48 -0.34
CA GLY A 21 -9.06 -12.75 0.10
C GLY A 21 -8.79 -13.08 1.56
N PHE A 22 -8.13 -12.18 2.31
CA PHE A 22 -7.78 -12.35 3.71
C PHE A 22 -7.84 -11.00 4.45
N PRO A 23 -8.29 -10.95 5.73
CA PRO A 23 -8.34 -9.73 6.51
C PRO A 23 -6.94 -9.11 6.67
N LYS A 24 -6.73 -7.89 6.14
CA LYS A 24 -5.40 -7.23 6.14
C LYS A 24 -4.81 -7.09 7.54
N ALA A 25 -5.64 -6.79 8.54
CA ALA A 25 -5.20 -6.66 9.93
C ALA A 25 -4.51 -7.91 10.48
N LEU A 26 -4.92 -9.09 9.99
CA LEU A 26 -4.45 -10.40 10.45
C LEU A 26 -3.36 -11.00 9.54
N LEU A 27 -2.96 -10.31 8.46
CA LEU A 27 -1.87 -10.80 7.61
C LEU A 27 -0.58 -10.96 8.43
N PRO A 28 0.11 -12.10 8.34
CA PRO A 28 1.40 -12.29 8.99
C PRO A 28 2.43 -11.24 8.55
N PHE A 29 3.14 -10.62 9.50
CA PHE A 29 4.22 -9.69 9.21
C PHE A 29 5.40 -9.97 10.16
N GLY A 30 6.28 -10.88 9.75
CA GLY A 30 7.27 -11.49 10.63
C GLY A 30 6.62 -12.36 11.70
N SER A 31 6.93 -12.10 12.96
CA SER A 31 6.36 -12.81 14.13
C SER A 31 5.03 -12.23 14.62
N GLN A 32 4.51 -11.20 13.98
CA GLN A 32 3.32 -10.44 14.36
C GLN A 32 2.29 -10.45 13.23
N THR A 33 1.09 -9.97 13.51
CA THR A 33 0.17 -9.55 12.46
C THR A 33 0.52 -8.14 11.96
N MET A 34 0.02 -7.78 10.80
CA MET A 34 0.24 -6.45 10.22
C MET A 34 -0.26 -5.32 11.12
N LEU A 35 -1.40 -5.50 11.76
CA LEU A 35 -1.92 -4.48 12.69
C LEU A 35 -1.04 -4.37 13.94
N GLU A 36 -0.61 -5.48 14.53
CA GLU A 36 0.32 -5.45 15.69
C GLU A 36 1.63 -4.76 15.33
N PHE A 37 2.18 -5.05 14.16
CA PHE A 37 3.41 -4.40 13.68
C PHE A 37 3.24 -2.89 13.57
N LEU A 38 2.16 -2.41 12.94
CA LEU A 38 1.87 -0.97 12.82
C LEU A 38 1.67 -0.31 14.18
N VAL A 39 0.95 -0.97 15.08
CA VAL A 39 0.74 -0.48 16.45
C VAL A 39 2.06 -0.36 17.20
N HIS A 40 2.89 -1.39 17.18
CA HIS A 40 4.20 -1.35 17.88
C HIS A 40 5.10 -0.24 17.33
N LYS A 41 5.12 -0.07 16.01
CA LYS A 41 5.86 1.01 15.35
C LYS A 41 5.33 2.39 15.76
N SER A 42 4.02 2.53 15.87
CA SER A 42 3.34 3.78 16.26
C SER A 42 3.57 4.15 17.71
N LEU A 43 3.65 3.18 18.63
CA LEU A 43 3.93 3.39 20.06
C LEU A 43 5.31 4.01 20.33
N ALA A 44 6.25 3.86 19.37
CA ALA A 44 7.57 4.49 19.48
C ALA A 44 7.55 6.00 19.11
N ILE A 45 6.46 6.50 18.54
CA ILE A 45 6.40 7.87 17.96
C ILE A 45 5.35 8.72 18.67
N ALA A 46 4.19 8.16 18.98
CA ALA A 46 3.03 8.88 19.49
C ALA A 46 2.68 8.48 20.92
N SER A 47 2.18 9.44 21.68
CA SER A 47 1.72 9.25 23.06
C SER A 47 0.34 8.59 23.14
N GLU A 48 -0.46 8.67 22.08
CA GLU A 48 -1.78 8.06 22.00
C GLU A 48 -2.02 7.41 20.63
N ILE A 49 -2.55 6.18 20.64
CA ILE A 49 -2.91 5.45 19.44
C ILE A 49 -4.38 5.06 19.49
N VAL A 50 -5.09 5.36 18.42
CA VAL A 50 -6.48 4.97 18.19
C VAL A 50 -6.53 4.05 16.97
N VAL A 51 -7.10 2.86 17.11
CA VAL A 51 -7.40 1.93 16.02
C VAL A 51 -8.90 1.99 15.77
N VAL A 52 -9.28 2.30 14.53
CA VAL A 52 -10.69 2.33 14.10
C VAL A 52 -10.94 1.13 13.21
N SER A 53 -11.82 0.22 13.64
CA SER A 53 -12.17 -1.00 12.90
C SER A 53 -13.56 -0.93 12.30
N SER A 54 -13.86 -1.81 11.35
CA SER A 54 -15.24 -2.04 10.92
C SER A 54 -16.02 -2.80 12.00
N PRO A 55 -17.36 -2.65 12.07
CA PRO A 55 -18.18 -3.39 13.03
C PRO A 55 -17.97 -4.91 12.91
N GLY A 56 -17.76 -5.58 14.04
CA GLY A 56 -17.57 -7.03 14.13
C GLY A 56 -16.30 -7.57 13.48
N GLN A 57 -15.35 -6.72 13.12
CA GLN A 57 -14.10 -7.14 12.52
C GLN A 57 -13.22 -7.90 13.52
N LYS A 58 -12.75 -9.10 13.13
CA LYS A 58 -11.76 -9.83 13.92
C LYS A 58 -10.41 -9.12 13.87
N LEU A 59 -9.85 -8.83 15.03
CA LEU A 59 -8.55 -8.19 15.19
C LEU A 59 -7.65 -9.03 16.09
N PRO A 60 -6.32 -8.85 16.02
CA PRO A 60 -5.40 -9.44 16.99
C PRO A 60 -5.54 -8.73 18.35
N SER A 61 -4.98 -9.32 19.39
CA SER A 61 -4.87 -8.68 20.69
C SER A 61 -3.93 -7.49 20.64
N LEU A 62 -4.42 -6.31 21.00
CA LEU A 62 -3.62 -5.09 21.02
C LEU A 62 -3.21 -4.72 22.45
N PRO A 63 -2.09 -3.99 22.65
CA PRO A 63 -1.70 -3.48 23.95
C PRO A 63 -2.83 -2.66 24.59
N PRO A 64 -3.04 -2.74 25.93
CA PRO A 64 -4.13 -2.03 26.61
C PRO A 64 -4.00 -0.49 26.56
N THR A 65 -2.85 0.02 26.16
CA THR A 65 -2.61 1.45 25.91
C THR A 65 -3.18 1.95 24.61
N VAL A 66 -3.56 1.03 23.71
CA VAL A 66 -4.16 1.34 22.40
C VAL A 66 -5.68 1.41 22.55
N ARG A 67 -6.27 2.50 22.09
CA ARG A 67 -7.72 2.66 22.11
C ARG A 67 -8.31 2.04 20.84
N LEU A 68 -9.10 1.00 21.01
CA LEU A 68 -9.83 0.36 19.91
C LEU A 68 -11.26 0.82 19.90
N ILE A 69 -11.76 1.18 18.73
CA ILE A 69 -13.16 1.54 18.49
C ILE A 69 -13.68 0.93 17.19
N GLU A 70 -14.92 0.50 17.20
CA GLU A 70 -15.62 0.13 15.98
C GLU A 70 -16.32 1.35 15.37
N ASP A 71 -16.23 1.51 14.05
CA ASP A 71 -17.00 2.50 13.31
C ASP A 71 -18.49 2.15 13.39
N GLN A 72 -19.37 3.14 13.43
CA GLN A 72 -20.80 2.89 13.61
C GLN A 72 -21.43 2.22 12.40
N VAL A 73 -20.92 2.52 11.21
CA VAL A 73 -21.42 1.98 9.94
C VAL A 73 -20.26 1.52 9.08
N ALA A 74 -20.34 0.28 8.60
CA ALA A 74 -19.31 -0.29 7.74
C ALA A 74 -19.23 0.43 6.39
N TYR A 75 -18.03 0.60 5.88
CA TYR A 75 -17.73 0.95 4.48
C TYR A 75 -18.24 2.29 3.97
N GLN A 76 -18.45 3.29 4.83
CA GLN A 76 -18.81 4.66 4.41
C GLN A 76 -17.63 5.50 3.90
N GLY A 77 -16.48 4.87 3.67
CA GLY A 77 -15.27 5.53 3.22
C GLY A 77 -14.38 6.04 4.36
N PRO A 78 -13.15 6.50 4.02
CA PRO A 78 -12.14 6.83 5.03
C PRO A 78 -12.51 8.06 5.87
N LEU A 79 -13.31 8.99 5.36
CA LEU A 79 -13.66 10.22 6.09
C LEU A 79 -14.46 9.93 7.38
N THR A 80 -15.34 8.92 7.36
CA THR A 80 -16.09 8.49 8.53
C THR A 80 -15.16 7.88 9.59
N GLY A 81 -14.27 6.99 9.18
CA GLY A 81 -13.26 6.44 10.09
C GLY A 81 -12.32 7.51 10.68
N MET A 82 -11.93 8.51 9.88
CA MET A 82 -11.17 9.68 10.36
C MET A 82 -11.96 10.44 11.44
N LYS A 83 -13.27 10.71 11.21
CA LYS A 83 -14.13 11.33 12.22
C LYS A 83 -14.16 10.54 13.51
N THR A 84 -14.40 9.21 13.41
CA THR A 84 -14.46 8.33 14.57
C THR A 84 -13.16 8.37 15.37
N GLY A 85 -11.99 8.24 14.70
CA GLY A 85 -10.69 8.31 15.34
C GLY A 85 -10.38 9.65 15.99
N LEU A 86 -10.60 10.76 15.26
CA LEU A 86 -10.34 12.12 15.75
C LEU A 86 -11.26 12.51 16.92
N SER A 87 -12.50 12.00 16.96
CA SER A 87 -13.44 12.27 18.06
C SER A 87 -13.04 11.60 19.37
N LEU A 88 -12.24 10.55 19.30
CA LEU A 88 -11.85 9.76 20.46
C LEU A 88 -10.48 10.12 21.02
N ILE A 89 -9.65 10.77 20.22
CA ILE A 89 -8.34 11.20 20.68
C ILE A 89 -8.50 12.19 21.85
N THR A 90 -7.65 12.08 22.87
CA THR A 90 -7.77 12.92 24.06
C THR A 90 -7.60 14.41 23.73
N LYS A 91 -8.26 15.29 24.48
CA LYS A 91 -8.22 16.75 24.24
C LYS A 91 -6.82 17.36 24.37
N SER A 92 -5.89 16.69 25.04
CA SER A 92 -4.48 17.11 25.11
C SER A 92 -3.76 16.96 23.78
N ILE A 93 -4.16 15.99 22.94
CA ILE A 93 -3.59 15.76 21.61
C ILE A 93 -4.09 16.85 20.64
N LYS A 94 -3.16 17.59 20.06
CA LYS A 94 -3.45 18.69 19.15
C LYS A 94 -3.37 18.30 17.69
N THR A 95 -2.49 17.35 17.36
CA THR A 95 -2.23 16.87 16.00
C THR A 95 -2.23 15.36 15.96
N ALA A 96 -2.69 14.78 14.85
CA ALA A 96 -2.68 13.34 14.65
C ALA A 96 -2.20 12.99 13.24
N PHE A 97 -1.37 11.96 13.17
CA PHE A 97 -1.09 11.27 11.91
C PHE A 97 -2.19 10.23 11.65
N ILE A 98 -2.72 10.22 10.45
CA ILE A 98 -3.75 9.24 10.06
C ILE A 98 -3.17 8.31 9.01
N THR A 99 -3.29 7.01 9.27
CA THR A 99 -2.84 5.97 8.38
C THR A 99 -3.86 4.84 8.26
N ALA A 100 -3.60 3.90 7.35
CA ALA A 100 -4.42 2.71 7.18
C ALA A 100 -3.57 1.44 7.38
N THR A 101 -4.23 0.33 7.72
CA THR A 101 -3.57 -0.95 7.97
C THR A 101 -2.84 -1.50 6.75
N ASP A 102 -3.17 -1.06 5.55
CA ASP A 102 -2.55 -1.52 4.31
C ASP A 102 -1.22 -0.83 3.98
N SER A 103 -0.73 0.09 4.82
CA SER A 103 0.53 0.82 4.63
C SER A 103 1.56 0.45 5.72
N PRO A 104 2.08 -0.78 5.80
CA PRO A 104 2.93 -1.23 6.91
C PRO A 104 4.33 -0.62 6.91
N LEU A 105 4.80 -0.12 5.76
CA LEU A 105 6.16 0.38 5.60
C LEU A 105 6.32 1.88 5.93
N ILE A 106 5.31 2.51 6.52
CA ILE A 106 5.42 3.92 6.94
C ILE A 106 6.66 4.12 7.82
N MET A 107 7.51 5.06 7.41
CA MET A 107 8.75 5.37 8.11
C MET A 107 8.52 6.42 9.20
N PRO A 108 9.07 6.23 10.41
CA PRO A 108 9.03 7.23 11.48
C PRO A 108 9.57 8.58 11.05
N GLU A 109 10.64 8.59 10.26
CA GLU A 109 11.30 9.78 9.74
C GLU A 109 10.37 10.60 8.83
N LEU A 110 9.48 9.92 8.08
CA LEU A 110 8.46 10.59 7.28
C LEU A 110 7.45 11.31 8.19
N ILE A 111 7.00 10.67 9.27
CA ILE A 111 6.05 11.26 10.20
C ILE A 111 6.65 12.50 10.86
N GLU A 112 7.90 12.43 11.32
CA GLU A 112 8.62 13.59 11.89
C GLU A 112 8.78 14.72 10.88
N PHE A 113 9.16 14.38 9.65
CA PHE A 113 9.29 15.38 8.60
C PHE A 113 7.97 16.11 8.34
N LEU A 114 6.87 15.37 8.18
CA LEU A 114 5.53 15.96 8.00
C LEU A 114 5.11 16.79 9.21
N TYR A 115 5.38 16.30 10.43
CA TYR A 115 5.08 17.04 11.67
C TYR A 115 5.82 18.36 11.73
N SER A 116 7.10 18.40 11.34
CA SER A 116 7.90 19.62 11.30
C SER A 116 7.34 20.69 10.33
N ARG A 117 6.48 20.30 9.40
CA ARG A 117 5.84 21.18 8.41
C ARG A 117 4.44 21.67 8.81
N MET A 118 3.94 21.24 9.99
CA MET A 118 2.61 21.65 10.46
C MET A 118 2.47 23.16 10.66
N ASN A 119 3.42 23.80 11.35
CA ASN A 119 3.38 25.25 11.61
C ASN A 119 1.93 25.72 11.94
N ALA A 120 1.42 26.72 11.19
CA ALA A 120 0.06 27.24 11.31
C ALA A 120 -0.99 26.43 10.51
N ASN A 121 -0.57 25.41 9.74
CA ASN A 121 -1.48 24.66 8.88
C ASN A 121 -2.36 23.71 9.69
N ASP A 122 -3.53 23.40 9.13
CA ASP A 122 -4.45 22.40 9.67
C ASP A 122 -4.16 21.00 9.10
N ILE A 123 -3.55 20.95 7.91
CA ILE A 123 -3.22 19.72 7.20
C ILE A 123 -1.80 19.80 6.63
N VAL A 124 -1.04 18.71 6.77
CA VAL A 124 0.18 18.47 5.99
C VAL A 124 -0.01 17.15 5.24
N MET A 125 -0.04 17.23 3.91
CA MET A 125 -0.42 16.10 3.06
C MET A 125 0.56 15.90 1.91
N PRO A 126 1.11 14.68 1.73
CA PRO A 126 1.90 14.33 0.55
C PRO A 126 1.07 14.31 -0.75
N PHE A 127 1.77 14.65 -1.85
CA PHE A 127 1.22 14.64 -3.20
C PHE A 127 2.31 14.20 -4.21
N ASP A 128 1.99 13.29 -5.12
CA ASP A 128 2.95 12.73 -6.09
C ASP A 128 2.87 13.37 -7.49
N GLY A 129 2.13 14.45 -7.63
CA GLY A 129 1.84 15.09 -8.93
C GLY A 129 0.52 14.62 -9.53
N LYS A 130 -0.06 13.52 -9.03
CA LYS A 130 -1.33 12.96 -9.51
C LYS A 130 -2.31 12.68 -8.37
N TYR A 131 -1.84 12.11 -7.27
CA TYR A 131 -2.67 11.70 -6.14
C TYR A 131 -2.22 12.35 -4.83
N HIS A 132 -3.20 12.72 -4.02
CA HIS A 132 -3.01 13.11 -2.63
C HIS A 132 -3.07 11.87 -1.75
N TYR A 133 -2.33 11.89 -0.62
CA TYR A 133 -2.23 10.76 0.32
C TYR A 133 -2.88 11.09 1.67
N PRO A 134 -4.22 11.18 1.76
CA PRO A 134 -4.90 11.57 2.99
C PRO A 134 -4.73 10.58 4.15
N LEU A 135 -4.40 9.33 3.86
CA LEU A 135 -4.11 8.30 4.86
C LEU A 135 -2.60 8.10 5.07
N THR A 136 -1.80 9.13 4.76
CA THR A 136 -0.38 9.25 5.10
C THR A 136 -0.10 10.73 5.38
N SER A 137 -0.93 11.35 6.24
CA SER A 137 -0.98 12.80 6.44
C SER A 137 -1.14 13.16 7.90
N ILE A 138 -0.75 14.38 8.25
CA ILE A 138 -0.94 14.94 9.59
C ILE A 138 -2.05 15.98 9.56
N TYR A 139 -2.84 15.96 10.62
CA TYR A 139 -4.05 16.76 10.78
C TYR A 139 -4.09 17.43 12.15
N ARG A 140 -4.48 18.71 12.19
CA ARG A 140 -4.87 19.38 13.42
C ARG A 140 -6.25 18.88 13.85
N VAL A 141 -6.33 18.31 15.04
CA VAL A 141 -7.51 17.53 15.47
C VAL A 141 -8.81 18.33 15.38
N GLN A 142 -8.92 19.45 16.09
CA GLN A 142 -10.19 20.15 16.22
C GLN A 142 -10.69 20.81 14.92
N PRO A 143 -9.88 21.58 14.16
CA PRO A 143 -10.32 22.17 12.90
C PRO A 143 -10.78 21.11 11.89
N VAL A 144 -10.01 20.03 11.77
CA VAL A 144 -10.31 18.94 10.83
C VAL A 144 -11.58 18.19 11.23
N LEU A 145 -11.77 17.89 12.52
CA LEU A 145 -12.97 17.24 13.01
C LEU A 145 -14.24 18.08 12.74
N ASN A 146 -14.16 19.41 12.96
CA ASN A 146 -15.25 20.32 12.66
C ASN A 146 -15.59 20.29 11.17
N GLN A 147 -14.59 20.37 10.30
CA GLN A 147 -14.79 20.35 8.86
C GLN A 147 -15.32 19.00 8.34
N ILE A 148 -14.88 17.88 8.93
CA ILE A 148 -15.43 16.56 8.58
C ILE A 148 -16.93 16.50 8.90
N ASN A 149 -17.37 17.04 10.05
CA ASN A 149 -18.79 17.07 10.40
C ASN A 149 -19.62 17.85 9.35
N THR A 150 -19.10 19.01 8.89
CA THR A 150 -19.73 19.80 7.82
C THR A 150 -19.82 18.99 6.52
N LEU A 151 -18.70 18.43 6.06
CA LEU A 151 -18.65 17.63 4.81
C LEU A 151 -19.62 16.44 4.84
N LEU A 152 -19.66 15.71 5.94
CA LEU A 152 -20.57 14.56 6.08
C LEU A 152 -22.05 15.00 6.07
N SER A 153 -22.38 16.16 6.67
CA SER A 153 -23.75 16.71 6.59
C SER A 153 -24.15 17.11 5.17
N GLU A 154 -23.17 17.45 4.32
CA GLU A 154 -23.32 17.76 2.89
C GLU A 154 -23.24 16.52 1.98
N ASN A 155 -23.17 15.30 2.55
CA ASN A 155 -23.00 14.05 1.82
C ASN A 155 -21.69 13.98 0.99
N ARG A 156 -20.64 14.63 1.45
CA ARG A 156 -19.30 14.69 0.83
C ARG A 156 -18.33 13.79 1.60
N HIS A 157 -18.07 12.59 1.09
CA HIS A 157 -17.36 11.53 1.83
C HIS A 157 -15.86 11.38 1.51
N ARG A 158 -15.30 12.20 0.62
CA ARG A 158 -13.89 12.08 0.23
C ARG A 158 -13.01 12.99 1.08
N PRO A 159 -11.93 12.49 1.70
CA PRO A 159 -10.99 13.32 2.50
C PRO A 159 -10.36 14.47 1.72
N PHE A 160 -10.25 14.37 0.41
CA PHE A 160 -9.75 15.44 -0.46
C PHE A 160 -10.51 16.76 -0.27
N PHE A 161 -11.81 16.73 0.02
CA PHE A 161 -12.61 17.93 0.24
C PHE A 161 -12.18 18.77 1.45
N LEU A 162 -11.40 18.21 2.38
CA LEU A 162 -10.79 18.97 3.48
C LEU A 162 -9.86 20.07 2.98
N LEU A 163 -9.21 19.88 1.84
CA LEU A 163 -8.26 20.82 1.25
C LEU A 163 -8.95 22.10 0.71
N GLU A 164 -10.26 22.06 0.48
CA GLU A 164 -11.01 23.22 -0.04
C GLU A 164 -11.24 24.31 1.01
N SER A 165 -11.20 23.96 2.31
CA SER A 165 -11.64 24.87 3.39
C SER A 165 -10.60 25.03 4.50
N LEU A 166 -9.58 24.18 4.57
CA LEU A 166 -8.59 24.19 5.63
C LEU A 166 -7.23 24.64 5.11
N GLN A 167 -6.45 25.30 5.96
CA GLN A 167 -5.07 25.67 5.63
C GLN A 167 -4.22 24.41 5.48
N SER A 168 -3.71 24.19 4.28
CA SER A 168 -3.03 22.96 3.93
C SER A 168 -1.64 23.21 3.36
N ASN A 169 -0.65 22.48 3.85
CA ASN A 169 0.69 22.41 3.30
C ASN A 169 0.82 21.11 2.51
N ILE A 170 0.89 21.23 1.19
CA ILE A 170 1.02 20.09 0.28
C ILE A 170 2.50 19.87 0.00
N ILE A 171 2.99 18.68 0.35
CA ILE A 171 4.41 18.30 0.22
C ILE A 171 4.57 17.37 -0.97
N SER A 172 5.47 17.71 -1.89
CA SER A 172 5.80 16.83 -3.00
C SER A 172 6.47 15.53 -2.50
N THR A 173 6.06 14.37 -3.02
CA THR A 173 6.77 13.11 -2.72
C THR A 173 8.24 13.15 -3.17
N THR A 174 8.60 14.04 -4.12
CA THR A 174 9.99 14.28 -4.49
C THR A 174 10.80 14.80 -3.30
N ASP A 175 10.24 15.73 -2.50
CA ASP A 175 10.90 16.28 -1.32
C ASP A 175 11.01 15.26 -0.19
N LEU A 176 10.07 14.32 -0.15
CA LEU A 176 10.04 13.24 0.85
C LEU A 176 11.11 12.18 0.64
N ARG A 177 11.74 12.12 -0.55
CA ARG A 177 12.87 11.22 -0.81
C ARG A 177 14.09 11.48 0.06
N ALA A 178 14.18 12.66 0.67
CA ALA A 178 15.22 12.95 1.66
C ALA A 178 15.10 12.08 2.92
N VAL A 179 13.87 11.66 3.29
CA VAL A 179 13.59 10.85 4.49
C VAL A 179 13.04 9.45 4.17
N ASP A 180 12.50 9.26 2.97
CA ASP A 180 12.03 7.97 2.44
C ASP A 180 12.48 7.83 0.96
N PRO A 181 13.76 7.49 0.71
CA PRO A 181 14.35 7.50 -0.64
C PRO A 181 13.59 6.65 -1.66
N ASN A 182 13.01 5.54 -1.21
CA ASN A 182 12.27 4.58 -2.05
C ASN A 182 10.76 4.77 -2.00
N LEU A 183 10.27 5.79 -1.28
CA LEU A 183 8.84 6.06 -1.05
C LEU A 183 8.08 4.82 -0.56
N CYS A 184 8.73 4.04 0.31
CA CYS A 184 8.16 2.81 0.86
C CYS A 184 6.90 3.07 1.68
N SER A 185 6.81 4.22 2.35
CA SER A 185 5.65 4.64 3.15
C SER A 185 4.35 4.79 2.34
N PHE A 186 4.45 4.89 1.01
CA PHE A 186 3.31 5.06 0.11
C PHE A 186 2.88 3.76 -0.58
N ARG A 187 3.54 2.64 -0.24
CA ARG A 187 3.20 1.33 -0.79
C ARG A 187 2.08 0.67 0.02
N ASN A 188 0.99 0.38 -0.67
CA ASN A 188 -0.20 -0.21 -0.06
C ASN A 188 -0.35 -1.68 -0.45
N ILE A 189 -0.87 -2.48 0.46
CA ILE A 189 -1.25 -3.87 0.21
C ILE A 189 -2.71 -3.93 -0.21
N ASN A 190 -2.98 -4.30 -1.46
CA ASN A 190 -4.32 -4.50 -1.98
C ASN A 190 -4.54 -5.91 -2.52
N THR A 191 -3.48 -6.57 -2.95
CA THR A 191 -3.47 -7.91 -3.56
C THR A 191 -2.43 -8.80 -2.89
N PRO A 192 -2.51 -10.14 -3.05
CA PRO A 192 -1.44 -11.05 -2.62
C PRO A 192 -0.06 -10.69 -3.19
N MET A 193 -0.01 -10.18 -4.42
CA MET A 193 1.23 -9.72 -5.04
C MET A 193 1.82 -8.52 -4.30
N ASP A 194 1.01 -7.48 -3.97
CA ASP A 194 1.49 -6.33 -3.20
C ASP A 194 2.04 -6.78 -1.85
N TYR A 195 1.38 -7.75 -1.22
CA TYR A 195 1.81 -8.31 0.07
C TYR A 195 3.17 -9.01 -0.06
N ARG A 196 3.36 -9.87 -1.08
CA ARG A 196 4.66 -10.51 -1.34
C ARG A 196 5.77 -9.50 -1.58
N GLU A 197 5.49 -8.45 -2.38
CA GLU A 197 6.46 -7.38 -2.65
C GLU A 197 6.83 -6.63 -1.36
N ILE A 198 5.85 -6.28 -0.53
CA ILE A 198 6.07 -5.58 0.73
C ILE A 198 6.86 -6.43 1.72
N LEU A 199 6.59 -7.73 1.82
CA LEU A 199 7.38 -8.66 2.64
C LEU A 199 8.84 -8.73 2.14
N ARG A 200 9.05 -8.76 0.83
CA ARG A 200 10.39 -8.73 0.23
C ARG A 200 11.14 -7.45 0.58
N ILE A 201 10.49 -6.29 0.48
CA ILE A 201 11.08 -4.99 0.86
C ILE A 201 11.44 -4.97 2.35
N ALA A 202 10.58 -5.54 3.19
CA ALA A 202 10.80 -5.67 4.63
C ALA A 202 11.81 -6.77 5.01
N ASN A 203 12.33 -7.51 4.03
CA ASN A 203 13.20 -8.68 4.23
C ASN A 203 12.57 -9.76 5.13
N LEU A 204 11.26 -10.00 4.94
CA LEU A 204 10.47 -10.98 5.67
C LEU A 204 10.12 -12.18 4.78
N PRO A 205 10.03 -13.41 5.34
CA PRO A 205 9.63 -14.57 4.58
C PRO A 205 8.15 -14.48 4.16
N VAL A 206 7.85 -14.95 2.95
CA VAL A 206 6.47 -15.08 2.49
C VAL A 206 5.83 -16.31 3.13
N PRO A 207 4.72 -16.18 3.88
CA PRO A 207 4.02 -17.33 4.45
C PRO A 207 3.52 -18.29 3.37
N PHE A 208 3.51 -19.59 3.68
CA PHE A 208 3.18 -20.65 2.70
C PHE A 208 1.88 -20.38 1.95
N ASN A 209 0.83 -19.95 2.64
CA ASN A 209 -0.49 -19.67 2.05
C ASN A 209 -0.52 -18.49 1.06
N PHE A 210 0.56 -17.72 0.99
CA PHE A 210 0.69 -16.55 0.10
C PHE A 210 1.81 -16.71 -0.93
N GLN A 211 2.45 -17.89 -1.00
CA GLN A 211 3.44 -18.17 -2.03
C GLN A 211 2.75 -18.24 -3.40
N ALA A 212 3.38 -17.60 -4.38
CA ALA A 212 2.94 -17.74 -5.76
C ALA A 212 3.38 -19.10 -6.34
N PRO A 213 2.64 -19.64 -7.32
CA PRO A 213 3.06 -20.86 -8.00
C PRO A 213 4.38 -20.64 -8.75
N LYS A 214 5.22 -21.68 -8.76
CA LYS A 214 6.43 -21.73 -9.58
C LYS A 214 6.06 -22.12 -10.99
N ILE A 215 6.50 -21.35 -11.96
CA ILE A 215 6.27 -21.57 -13.39
C ILE A 215 7.59 -21.63 -14.12
N ASN A 216 7.63 -22.41 -15.20
CA ASN A 216 8.78 -22.54 -16.07
C ASN A 216 8.69 -21.50 -17.18
N MET A 217 9.66 -20.59 -17.25
CA MET A 217 9.76 -19.58 -18.30
C MET A 217 10.82 -19.95 -19.33
N GLU A 218 10.50 -19.68 -20.58
CA GLU A 218 11.44 -19.85 -21.69
C GLU A 218 11.43 -18.61 -22.60
N PHE A 219 12.62 -18.11 -22.93
CA PHE A 219 12.80 -16.93 -23.77
C PHE A 219 13.23 -17.32 -25.19
N TYR A 220 12.58 -16.74 -26.18
CA TYR A 220 12.90 -16.89 -27.59
C TYR A 220 13.20 -15.54 -28.25
N GLY A 221 14.06 -15.56 -29.28
CA GLY A 221 14.40 -14.39 -30.08
C GLY A 221 15.03 -13.26 -29.26
N VAL A 222 14.48 -12.05 -29.39
CA VAL A 222 15.02 -10.83 -28.75
C VAL A 222 15.09 -10.91 -27.23
N PRO A 223 14.07 -11.40 -26.49
CA PRO A 223 14.18 -11.60 -25.05
C PRO A 223 15.39 -12.43 -24.64
N ARG A 224 15.62 -13.56 -25.31
CA ARG A 224 16.79 -14.42 -25.05
C ARG A 224 18.12 -13.72 -25.35
N LEU A 225 18.19 -12.99 -26.47
CA LEU A 225 19.41 -12.26 -26.86
C LEU A 225 19.76 -11.16 -25.85
N ARG A 226 18.75 -10.44 -25.30
CA ARG A 226 18.96 -9.36 -24.36
C ARG A 226 19.33 -9.84 -22.97
N THR A 227 18.76 -10.95 -22.54
CA THR A 227 18.97 -11.48 -21.18
C THR A 227 20.14 -12.46 -21.08
N GLY A 228 20.50 -13.11 -22.20
CA GLY A 228 21.45 -14.23 -22.22
C GLY A 228 20.87 -15.50 -21.58
N VAL A 229 19.60 -15.51 -21.15
CA VAL A 229 18.93 -16.63 -20.50
C VAL A 229 17.98 -17.32 -21.46
N HIS A 230 18.01 -18.66 -21.45
CA HIS A 230 17.08 -19.46 -22.24
C HIS A 230 15.85 -19.84 -21.44
N SER A 231 16.03 -20.44 -20.28
CA SER A 231 14.96 -20.93 -19.41
C SER A 231 15.31 -20.73 -17.94
N PHE A 232 14.29 -20.54 -17.12
CA PHE A 232 14.41 -20.36 -15.67
C PHE A 232 13.04 -20.56 -14.99
N VAL A 233 13.06 -20.68 -13.66
CA VAL A 233 11.83 -20.76 -12.85
C VAL A 233 11.55 -19.40 -12.24
N VAL A 234 10.29 -18.97 -12.29
CA VAL A 234 9.82 -17.72 -11.66
C VAL A 234 8.54 -17.99 -10.87
N GLU A 235 8.30 -17.21 -9.82
CA GLU A 235 7.08 -17.28 -9.02
C GLU A 235 6.14 -16.16 -9.44
N ALA A 236 4.94 -16.53 -9.92
CA ALA A 236 3.90 -15.56 -10.29
C ALA A 236 2.51 -16.20 -10.26
N GLU A 237 1.52 -15.52 -9.72
CA GLU A 237 0.14 -15.97 -9.63
C GLU A 237 -0.70 -15.55 -10.84
N THR A 238 -0.31 -14.47 -11.52
CA THR A 238 -1.01 -13.91 -12.68
C THR A 238 -0.02 -13.47 -13.75
N VAL A 239 -0.52 -13.26 -14.96
CA VAL A 239 0.27 -12.71 -16.07
C VAL A 239 0.81 -11.32 -15.74
N ASP A 240 0.04 -10.47 -15.06
CA ASP A 240 0.51 -9.13 -14.61
C ASP A 240 1.69 -9.26 -13.64
N GLU A 241 1.59 -10.17 -12.66
CA GLU A 241 2.68 -10.44 -11.72
C GLU A 241 3.91 -10.99 -12.45
N LEU A 242 3.72 -11.90 -13.39
CA LEU A 242 4.79 -12.44 -14.21
C LEU A 242 5.56 -11.32 -14.94
N ILE A 243 4.86 -10.40 -15.60
CA ILE A 243 5.48 -9.28 -16.31
C ILE A 243 6.28 -8.38 -15.36
N ARG A 244 5.78 -8.14 -14.15
CA ARG A 244 6.51 -7.38 -13.12
C ARG A 244 7.76 -8.11 -12.63
N GLU A 245 7.65 -9.40 -12.36
CA GLU A 245 8.81 -10.21 -11.96
C GLU A 245 9.87 -10.27 -13.09
N LEU A 246 9.45 -10.40 -14.35
CA LEU A 246 10.36 -10.32 -15.50
C LEU A 246 11.07 -8.96 -15.57
N SER A 247 10.35 -7.86 -15.33
CA SER A 247 10.95 -6.52 -15.30
C SER A 247 11.97 -6.37 -14.17
N ARG A 248 11.71 -6.98 -13.02
CA ARG A 248 12.60 -6.96 -11.85
C ARG A 248 13.85 -7.81 -12.07
N LEU A 249 13.67 -9.03 -12.57
CA LEU A 249 14.76 -9.99 -12.79
C LEU A 249 15.65 -9.61 -13.98
N PHE A 250 15.07 -9.01 -15.01
CA PHE A 250 15.71 -8.67 -16.26
C PHE A 250 15.44 -7.20 -16.66
N PRO A 251 16.08 -6.22 -16.00
CA PRO A 251 15.91 -4.80 -16.32
C PRO A 251 16.19 -4.46 -17.80
N GLN A 252 17.03 -5.24 -18.48
CA GLN A 252 17.33 -5.09 -19.90
C GLN A 252 16.15 -5.39 -20.86
N LEU A 253 15.05 -5.95 -20.35
CA LEU A 253 13.79 -6.10 -21.10
C LEU A 253 12.95 -4.83 -21.09
N ILE A 254 13.17 -3.92 -20.12
CA ILE A 254 12.40 -2.67 -19.97
C ILE A 254 12.68 -1.77 -21.16
N HIS A 255 11.65 -1.07 -21.63
CA HIS A 255 11.59 -0.18 -22.81
C HIS A 255 11.68 -0.90 -24.18
N HIS A 256 12.00 -2.19 -24.21
CA HIS A 256 12.15 -2.93 -25.46
C HIS A 256 11.11 -4.06 -25.61
N VAL A 257 10.95 -4.84 -24.56
CA VAL A 257 10.02 -5.98 -24.48
C VAL A 257 8.86 -5.68 -23.55
N ILE A 258 9.15 -4.97 -22.46
CA ILE A 258 8.18 -4.55 -21.46
C ILE A 258 8.16 -3.02 -21.42
N CYS A 259 6.99 -2.43 -21.70
CA CYS A 259 6.76 -1.00 -21.74
C CYS A 259 5.56 -0.67 -20.85
N ASN A 260 5.70 0.31 -19.94
CA ASN A 260 4.62 0.75 -19.07
C ASN A 260 3.92 -0.41 -18.32
N HIS A 261 4.72 -1.34 -17.77
CA HIS A 261 4.27 -2.54 -17.06
C HIS A 261 3.43 -3.53 -17.89
N SER A 262 3.52 -3.45 -19.21
CA SER A 262 2.85 -4.36 -20.16
C SER A 262 3.82 -4.85 -21.21
N LEU A 263 3.52 -5.97 -21.87
CA LEU A 263 4.32 -6.40 -23.02
C LEU A 263 4.13 -5.42 -24.19
N HIS A 264 5.23 -5.10 -24.85
CA HIS A 264 5.19 -4.38 -26.10
C HIS A 264 4.43 -5.24 -27.17
N PRO A 265 3.61 -4.63 -28.04
CA PRO A 265 2.78 -5.36 -29.03
C PRO A 265 3.50 -6.37 -29.94
N ALA A 266 4.81 -6.23 -30.12
CA ALA A 266 5.65 -7.16 -30.87
C ALA A 266 5.96 -8.47 -30.13
N TYR A 267 5.52 -8.65 -28.88
CA TYR A 267 5.82 -9.83 -28.06
C TYR A 267 4.55 -10.49 -27.53
N ARG A 268 4.63 -11.79 -27.30
CA ARG A 268 3.52 -12.58 -26.73
C ARG A 268 4.03 -13.52 -25.64
N LEU A 269 3.19 -13.71 -24.63
CA LEU A 269 3.28 -14.84 -23.72
C LEU A 269 2.39 -15.96 -24.22
N MET A 270 2.90 -17.17 -24.19
CA MET A 270 2.16 -18.36 -24.62
C MET A 270 2.33 -19.47 -23.57
N ARG A 271 1.21 -20.04 -23.12
CA ARG A 271 1.21 -21.20 -22.23
C ARG A 271 1.25 -22.46 -23.09
N GLY A 272 2.27 -23.29 -22.86
CA GLY A 272 2.54 -24.45 -23.70
C GLY A 272 2.77 -24.05 -25.15
N THR A 273 2.12 -24.75 -26.08
CA THR A 273 2.28 -24.52 -27.55
C THR A 273 1.05 -23.90 -28.20
N THR A 274 -0.02 -23.57 -27.45
CA THR A 274 -1.33 -23.26 -28.08
C THR A 274 -2.06 -22.07 -27.47
N GLU A 275 -1.83 -21.72 -26.21
CA GLU A 275 -2.63 -20.69 -25.53
C GLU A 275 -1.87 -19.37 -25.41
N PHE A 276 -2.35 -18.32 -26.07
CA PHE A 276 -1.84 -16.97 -25.87
C PHE A 276 -2.42 -16.33 -24.61
N LEU A 277 -1.53 -15.81 -23.75
CA LEU A 277 -1.88 -15.12 -22.52
C LEU A 277 -1.97 -13.62 -22.79
N THR A 278 -3.16 -13.13 -23.02
CA THR A 278 -3.40 -11.71 -23.35
C THR A 278 -4.03 -10.91 -22.19
N ASP A 279 -4.77 -11.59 -21.30
CA ASP A 279 -5.40 -10.95 -20.16
C ASP A 279 -4.43 -10.93 -18.96
N PRO A 280 -4.06 -9.74 -18.45
CA PRO A 280 -3.19 -9.60 -17.27
C PRO A 280 -3.68 -10.33 -16.03
N SER A 281 -5.00 -10.52 -15.89
CA SER A 281 -5.61 -11.21 -14.74
C SER A 281 -5.60 -12.74 -14.84
N THR A 282 -5.18 -13.29 -15.99
CA THR A 282 -5.11 -14.75 -16.20
C THR A 282 -4.26 -15.40 -15.11
N LYS A 283 -4.85 -16.39 -14.42
CA LYS A 283 -4.17 -17.17 -13.38
C LYS A 283 -3.14 -18.12 -13.99
N LEU A 284 -2.02 -18.20 -13.30
CA LEU A 284 -0.93 -19.14 -13.60
C LEU A 284 -0.95 -20.26 -12.56
N ASN A 285 -0.61 -21.46 -12.99
CA ASN A 285 -0.63 -22.64 -12.15
C ASN A 285 0.79 -23.16 -11.91
N LEU A 286 0.93 -23.98 -10.87
CA LEU A 286 2.19 -24.65 -10.59
C LEU A 286 2.61 -25.47 -11.85
N ASP A 287 3.88 -25.34 -12.18
CA ASP A 287 4.54 -26.00 -13.32
C ASP A 287 4.04 -25.60 -14.73
N ASP A 288 3.22 -24.53 -14.83
CA ASP A 288 2.93 -23.94 -16.16
C ASP A 288 4.25 -23.69 -16.90
N HIS A 289 4.28 -24.04 -18.18
CA HIS A 289 5.38 -23.72 -19.08
C HIS A 289 5.00 -22.56 -19.98
N ILE A 290 5.68 -21.42 -19.81
CA ILE A 290 5.33 -20.17 -20.49
C ILE A 290 6.50 -19.71 -21.35
N LEU A 291 6.20 -19.43 -22.61
CA LEU A 291 7.14 -18.93 -23.62
C LEU A 291 6.96 -17.42 -23.77
N LEU A 292 8.06 -16.68 -23.79
CA LEU A 292 8.07 -15.28 -24.25
C LEU A 292 8.77 -15.19 -25.59
N LEU A 293 8.00 -14.83 -26.61
CA LEU A 293 8.45 -14.81 -28.00
C LEU A 293 8.10 -13.51 -28.72
N SER A 294 8.85 -13.15 -29.76
CA SER A 294 8.50 -12.06 -30.65
C SER A 294 7.49 -12.52 -31.71
N VAL A 295 6.56 -11.63 -32.07
CA VAL A 295 5.52 -11.91 -33.07
C VAL A 295 6.10 -11.86 -34.52
N ASP A 296 7.23 -11.16 -34.69
CA ASP A 296 7.90 -11.01 -35.99
C ASP A 296 8.84 -12.19 -36.27
N VAL A 297 8.31 -13.40 -36.30
CA VAL A 297 9.01 -14.58 -36.83
C VAL A 297 8.16 -15.18 -37.92
N GLY A 298 8.13 -14.52 -39.02
CA GLY A 298 7.41 -14.93 -40.23
C GLY A 298 7.97 -14.18 -41.41
N GLY A 299 9.16 -14.49 -41.76
CA GLY A 299 9.76 -14.23 -43.06
C GLY A 299 10.18 -15.54 -43.68
#